data_c4222b73ae344b0c5e4e60d43d962292
#
_entry.id   c4222b73ae344b0c5e4e60d43d962292
#
_cell.length_a   1.000
_cell.length_b   1.000
_cell.length_c   1.000
_cell.angle_alpha   90.00
_cell.angle_beta   90.00
_cell.angle_gamma   90.00
#
_symmetry.space_group_name_H-M   'P 1'
#
loop_
_entity.id
_entity.type
_entity.pdbx_description
1 polymer ?
#
loop_
_entity_poly.entity_id
_entity_poly.type
_entity_poly.pdbx_seq_one_letter_code
_entity_poly.pdbx_strand_id
1 'polypeptide(L)'
;MIQLKDLTLGYEQRTLLEKVSAHITGGQLVALLGRNGTGKSTLLRAVMGLEKPQNGEIILHGNNIASLKPEELARNISFVTTDKVRIANLRCRDVVALGRAPYTNWLGQLQGEDKEKVDNAMHLVGMDSYAEKTMDKMSDGECQRIMIARALAQDTPVILLDEPTAFLDLPNRYELCLL
;
A
#
# COMPACT_ATOMS: atom_id res chain seq x y z
N MET A 1 4.68 -6.43 14.37
CA MET A 1 3.27 -6.39 14.04
C MET A 1 2.71 -5.05 14.42
N ILE A 2 1.43 -4.78 14.15
CA ILE A 2 0.83 -3.46 14.37
C ILE A 2 0.02 -3.49 15.67
N GLN A 3 0.21 -2.48 16.52
CA GLN A 3 -0.61 -2.27 17.71
C GLN A 3 -1.12 -0.81 17.69
N LEU A 4 -2.43 -0.66 17.85
CA LEU A 4 -3.09 0.62 18.06
C LEU A 4 -3.39 0.74 19.55
N LYS A 5 -3.06 1.87 20.17
CA LYS A 5 -3.31 2.12 21.60
C LYS A 5 -4.09 3.42 21.76
N ASP A 6 -5.34 3.31 22.18
CA ASP A 6 -6.27 4.41 22.45
C ASP A 6 -6.27 5.48 21.34
N LEU A 7 -6.20 4.99 20.09
CA LEU A 7 -6.02 5.82 18.92
C LEU A 7 -7.26 6.65 18.62
N THR A 8 -7.10 7.96 18.54
CA THR A 8 -8.14 8.90 18.13
C THR A 8 -7.69 9.62 16.86
N LEU A 9 -8.51 9.52 15.81
CA LEU A 9 -8.25 10.11 14.50
C LEU A 9 -9.40 11.03 14.08
N GLY A 10 -9.05 12.09 13.39
CA GLY A 10 -10.04 13.05 12.86
C GLY A 10 -9.36 14.25 12.23
N TYR A 11 -10.18 15.15 11.71
CA TYR A 11 -9.76 16.41 11.09
C TYR A 11 -10.35 17.58 11.85
N GLU A 12 -9.53 18.54 12.24
CA GLU A 12 -9.94 19.75 12.97
C GLU A 12 -10.88 19.44 14.15
N GLN A 13 -12.18 19.76 14.02
CA GLN A 13 -13.19 19.57 15.06
C GLN A 13 -14.00 18.27 14.89
N ARG A 14 -13.72 17.46 13.85
CA ARG A 14 -14.46 16.22 13.57
C ARG A 14 -13.62 14.99 13.91
N THR A 15 -14.00 14.30 14.99
CA THR A 15 -13.46 12.98 15.30
C THR A 15 -14.13 11.92 14.42
N LEU A 16 -13.32 11.07 13.78
CA LEU A 16 -13.77 9.95 12.95
C LEU A 16 -13.67 8.63 13.69
N LEU A 17 -12.60 8.42 14.43
CA LEU A 17 -12.33 7.25 15.25
C LEU A 17 -11.92 7.72 16.64
N GLU A 18 -12.49 7.12 17.69
CA GLU A 18 -12.23 7.50 19.06
C GLU A 18 -11.77 6.30 19.89
N LYS A 19 -10.61 6.42 20.56
CA LYS A 19 -10.04 5.44 21.49
C LYS A 19 -9.99 4.02 20.93
N VAL A 20 -9.61 3.87 19.68
CA VAL A 20 -9.48 2.56 19.03
C VAL A 20 -8.21 1.87 19.52
N SER A 21 -8.35 0.67 20.09
CA SER A 21 -7.26 -0.20 20.47
C SER A 21 -7.37 -1.53 19.74
N ALA A 22 -6.29 -1.97 19.10
CA ALA A 22 -6.25 -3.22 18.35
C ALA A 22 -4.82 -3.77 18.31
N HIS A 23 -4.71 -5.10 18.16
CA HIS A 23 -3.44 -5.77 17.99
C HIS A 23 -3.53 -6.72 16.79
N ILE A 24 -2.69 -6.52 15.79
CA ILE A 24 -2.61 -7.30 14.57
C ILE A 24 -1.25 -8.03 14.56
N THR A 25 -1.30 -9.35 14.50
CA THR A 25 -0.11 -10.21 14.44
C THR A 25 0.29 -10.49 12.98
N GLY A 26 1.47 -11.12 12.77
CA GLY A 26 1.94 -11.51 11.42
C GLY A 26 1.17 -12.69 10.85
N GLY A 27 1.19 -12.76 9.51
CA GLY A 27 0.56 -13.85 8.77
C GLY A 27 -0.97 -13.81 8.81
N GLN A 28 -1.56 -12.65 9.12
CA GLN A 28 -3.02 -12.47 9.16
C GLN A 28 -3.47 -11.58 8.00
N LEU A 29 -4.57 -11.98 7.35
CA LEU A 29 -5.37 -11.10 6.51
C LEU A 29 -6.44 -10.44 7.39
N VAL A 30 -6.41 -9.11 7.48
CA VAL A 30 -7.34 -8.33 8.30
C VAL A 30 -8.22 -7.46 7.42
N ALA A 31 -9.53 -7.62 7.51
CA ALA A 31 -10.49 -6.79 6.80
C ALA A 31 -11.02 -5.67 7.71
N LEU A 32 -10.87 -4.42 7.26
CA LEU A 32 -11.45 -3.25 7.90
C LEU A 32 -12.81 -2.93 7.28
N LEU A 33 -13.89 -3.25 7.99
CA LEU A 33 -15.26 -3.09 7.50
C LEU A 33 -15.94 -1.87 8.12
N GLY A 34 -16.76 -1.19 7.34
CA GLY A 34 -17.53 -0.03 7.79
C GLY A 34 -18.09 0.79 6.63
N ARG A 35 -19.04 1.67 6.92
CA ARG A 35 -19.65 2.57 5.93
C ARG A 35 -18.61 3.57 5.39
N ASN A 36 -18.91 4.16 4.23
CA ASN A 36 -18.06 5.23 3.69
C ASN A 36 -18.05 6.44 4.63
N GLY A 37 -16.88 7.07 4.77
CA GLY A 37 -16.69 8.24 5.66
C GLY A 37 -16.51 7.91 7.13
N THR A 38 -16.39 6.63 7.53
CA THR A 38 -16.16 6.25 8.94
C THR A 38 -14.69 6.30 9.37
N GLY A 39 -13.78 6.74 8.51
CA GLY A 39 -12.37 6.89 8.85
C GLY A 39 -11.47 5.70 8.48
N LYS A 40 -11.92 4.73 7.65
CA LYS A 40 -11.11 3.58 7.22
C LYS A 40 -9.81 4.02 6.55
N SER A 41 -9.91 4.83 5.48
CA SER A 41 -8.73 5.35 4.76
C SER A 41 -7.86 6.24 5.66
N THR A 42 -8.48 7.00 6.57
CA THR A 42 -7.74 7.82 7.56
C THR A 42 -6.91 6.94 8.49
N LEU A 43 -7.48 5.80 8.94
CA LEU A 43 -6.76 4.83 9.76
C LEU A 43 -5.57 4.22 8.98
N LEU A 44 -5.79 3.79 7.74
CA LEU A 44 -4.72 3.25 6.92
C LEU A 44 -3.59 4.27 6.69
N ARG A 45 -3.95 5.53 6.40
CA ARG A 45 -2.99 6.64 6.26
C ARG A 45 -2.25 6.93 7.57
N ALA A 46 -2.93 6.84 8.71
CA ALA A 46 -2.30 7.00 10.01
C ALA A 46 -1.28 5.88 10.30
N VAL A 47 -1.60 4.62 9.95
CA VAL A 47 -0.67 3.49 10.07
C VAL A 47 0.55 3.67 9.16
N MET A 48 0.39 4.32 8.00
CA MET A 48 1.48 4.71 7.10
C MET A 48 2.32 5.89 7.61
N GLY A 49 1.93 6.54 8.71
CA GLY A 49 2.57 7.76 9.18
C GLY A 49 2.26 9.02 8.35
N LEU A 50 1.28 8.94 7.43
CA LEU A 50 0.85 10.07 6.58
C LEU A 50 -0.13 11.01 7.31
N GLU A 51 -0.83 10.48 8.31
CA GLU A 51 -1.75 11.25 9.16
C GLU A 51 -1.33 11.11 10.62
N LYS A 52 -1.31 12.22 11.35
CA LYS A 52 -0.97 12.20 12.78
C LYS A 52 -2.21 11.94 13.61
N PRO A 53 -2.17 11.00 14.58
CA PRO A 53 -3.24 10.84 15.55
C PRO A 53 -3.47 12.12 16.36
N GLN A 54 -4.74 12.40 16.67
CA GLN A 54 -5.11 13.44 17.66
C GLN A 54 -4.75 12.99 19.07
N ASN A 55 -4.86 11.66 19.34
CA ASN A 55 -4.47 11.03 20.60
C ASN A 55 -4.12 9.56 20.38
N GLY A 56 -3.41 8.97 21.35
CA GLY A 56 -2.97 7.58 21.27
C GLY A 56 -1.70 7.39 20.43
N GLU A 57 -1.34 6.16 20.20
CA GLU A 57 -0.11 5.82 19.47
C GLU A 57 -0.29 4.58 18.58
N ILE A 58 0.52 4.51 17.53
CA ILE A 58 0.63 3.37 16.62
C ILE A 58 2.03 2.78 16.77
N ILE A 59 2.09 1.50 17.11
CA ILE A 59 3.32 0.76 17.29
C ILE A 59 3.49 -0.21 16.12
N LEU A 60 4.63 -0.19 15.48
CA LEU A 60 5.03 -1.11 14.42
C LEU A 60 6.29 -1.85 14.84
N HIS A 61 6.25 -3.19 14.92
CA HIS A 61 7.37 -4.02 15.37
C HIS A 61 7.99 -3.57 16.71
N GLY A 62 7.16 -3.07 17.63
CA GLY A 62 7.61 -2.57 18.96
C GLY A 62 8.05 -1.12 18.98
N ASN A 63 8.15 -0.43 17.84
CA ASN A 63 8.55 0.97 17.76
C ASN A 63 7.33 1.87 17.46
N ASN A 64 7.24 3.02 18.11
CA ASN A 64 6.24 4.01 17.76
C ASN A 64 6.54 4.58 16.37
N ILE A 65 5.56 4.53 15.46
CA ILE A 65 5.76 4.99 14.07
C ILE A 65 6.14 6.47 13.99
N ALA A 66 5.72 7.28 14.96
CA ALA A 66 6.06 8.71 15.00
C ALA A 66 7.57 8.96 15.21
N SER A 67 8.32 7.96 15.68
CA SER A 67 9.77 8.02 15.86
C SER A 67 10.56 7.44 14.68
N LEU A 68 9.91 6.75 13.75
CA LEU A 68 10.55 6.13 12.60
C LEU A 68 10.78 7.14 11.48
N LYS A 69 11.89 6.97 10.76
CA LYS A 69 12.15 7.74 9.55
C LYS A 69 11.27 7.24 8.39
N PRO A 70 10.95 8.10 7.41
CA PRO A 70 10.16 7.70 6.23
C PRO A 70 10.72 6.47 5.52
N GLU A 71 12.04 6.35 5.39
CA GLU A 71 12.69 5.20 4.75
C GLU A 71 12.50 3.91 5.55
N GLU A 72 12.49 4.00 6.88
CA GLU A 72 12.24 2.84 7.76
C GLU A 72 10.79 2.39 7.65
N LEU A 73 9.83 3.32 7.62
CA LEU A 73 8.42 3.02 7.37
C LEU A 73 8.23 2.38 6.00
N ALA A 74 8.84 2.94 4.96
CA ALA A 74 8.74 2.42 3.60
C ALA A 74 9.35 1.02 3.42
N ARG A 75 10.25 0.59 4.28
CA ARG A 75 10.77 -0.80 4.31
C ARG A 75 9.89 -1.76 5.10
N ASN A 76 8.93 -1.26 5.83
CA ASN A 76 8.04 -2.06 6.68
C ASN A 76 6.59 -2.11 6.21
N ILE A 77 6.13 -1.09 5.49
CA ILE A 77 4.74 -0.99 5.05
C ILE A 77 4.70 -0.54 3.60
N SER A 78 3.96 -1.27 2.76
CA SER A 78 3.55 -0.81 1.44
C SER A 78 2.05 -0.47 1.42
N PHE A 79 1.64 0.39 0.49
CA PHE A 79 0.28 0.90 0.45
C PHE A 79 -0.24 1.02 -0.98
N VAL A 80 -1.45 0.51 -1.19
CA VAL A 80 -2.22 0.70 -2.41
C VAL A 80 -3.39 1.61 -2.08
N THR A 81 -3.39 2.80 -2.67
CA THR A 81 -4.45 3.80 -2.50
C THR A 81 -5.63 3.52 -3.42
N THR A 82 -6.81 4.03 -3.06
CA THR A 82 -8.00 4.05 -3.90
C THR A 82 -7.86 5.01 -5.09
N ASP A 83 -6.90 5.96 -5.05
CA ASP A 83 -6.75 6.97 -6.08
C ASP A 83 -6.36 6.34 -7.42
N LYS A 84 -6.98 6.84 -8.50
CA LYS A 84 -6.60 6.46 -9.86
C LYS A 84 -5.24 7.04 -10.20
N VAL A 85 -4.23 6.19 -10.20
CA VAL A 85 -2.87 6.58 -10.57
C VAL A 85 -2.66 6.30 -12.05
N ARG A 86 -2.48 7.35 -12.84
CA ARG A 86 -2.06 7.27 -14.25
C ARG A 86 -0.85 8.15 -14.45
N ILE A 87 0.26 7.52 -14.80
CA ILE A 87 1.52 8.23 -15.04
C ILE A 87 1.78 8.19 -16.54
N ALA A 88 1.70 9.35 -17.18
CA ALA A 88 1.91 9.46 -18.63
C ALA A 88 3.35 9.08 -19.00
N ASN A 89 3.50 8.37 -20.13
CA ASN A 89 4.78 7.98 -20.70
C ASN A 89 5.68 7.08 -19.79
N LEU A 90 5.17 6.57 -18.67
CA LEU A 90 5.90 5.63 -17.84
C LEU A 90 5.43 4.20 -18.12
N ARG A 91 6.38 3.27 -18.34
CA ARG A 91 6.06 1.86 -18.59
C ARG A 91 5.56 1.20 -17.30
N CYS A 92 4.70 0.21 -17.44
CA CYS A 92 4.18 -0.54 -16.30
C CYS A 92 5.31 -1.13 -15.44
N ARG A 93 6.34 -1.70 -16.06
CA ARG A 93 7.53 -2.21 -15.37
C ARG A 93 8.24 -1.14 -14.54
N ASP A 94 8.38 0.07 -15.10
CA ASP A 94 9.05 1.17 -14.40
C ASP A 94 8.23 1.63 -13.20
N VAL A 95 6.89 1.63 -13.30
CA VAL A 95 5.99 1.93 -12.18
C VAL A 95 6.14 0.89 -11.06
N VAL A 96 6.19 -0.40 -11.41
CA VAL A 96 6.42 -1.47 -10.43
C VAL A 96 7.80 -1.34 -9.79
N ALA A 97 8.82 -0.97 -10.57
CA ALA A 97 10.17 -0.72 -10.10
C ALA A 97 10.28 0.40 -9.05
N LEU A 98 9.36 1.41 -9.08
CA LEU A 98 9.29 2.43 -8.02
C LEU A 98 9.01 1.82 -6.64
N GLY A 99 8.43 0.62 -6.56
CA GLY A 99 8.29 -0.12 -5.30
C GLY A 99 9.63 -0.42 -4.64
N ARG A 100 10.71 -0.51 -5.43
CA ARG A 100 12.06 -0.77 -4.92
C ARG A 100 12.81 0.49 -4.45
N ALA A 101 12.20 1.68 -4.60
CA ALA A 101 12.84 2.96 -4.22
C ALA A 101 13.46 2.97 -2.80
N PRO A 102 12.84 2.35 -1.75
CA PRO A 102 13.44 2.30 -0.42
C PRO A 102 14.76 1.52 -0.32
N TYR A 103 15.09 0.73 -1.34
CA TYR A 103 16.25 -0.18 -1.37
C TYR A 103 17.30 0.25 -2.40
N THR A 104 16.99 1.19 -3.29
CA THR A 104 17.90 1.68 -4.31
C THR A 104 18.90 2.69 -3.73
N ASN A 105 20.01 2.88 -4.45
CA ASN A 105 20.96 3.95 -4.14
C ASN A 105 20.37 5.33 -4.52
N TRP A 106 21.12 6.39 -4.23
CA TRP A 106 20.73 7.78 -4.56
C TRP A 106 20.53 8.05 -6.08
N LEU A 107 21.06 7.17 -6.94
CA LEU A 107 20.84 7.20 -8.40
C LEU A 107 19.58 6.43 -8.82
N GLY A 108 18.87 5.79 -7.91
CA GLY A 108 17.68 4.97 -8.21
C GLY A 108 17.99 3.69 -9.00
N GLN A 109 19.23 3.21 -8.99
CA GLN A 109 19.64 2.04 -9.76
C GLN A 109 19.16 0.76 -9.09
N LEU A 110 18.44 -0.06 -9.86
CA LEU A 110 18.02 -1.40 -9.46
C LEU A 110 19.20 -2.36 -9.53
N GLN A 111 19.41 -3.13 -8.48
CA GLN A 111 20.34 -4.26 -8.45
C GLN A 111 19.68 -5.52 -9.04
N GLY A 112 20.45 -6.62 -9.22
CA GLY A 112 19.90 -7.85 -9.82
C GLY A 112 18.68 -8.39 -9.08
N GLU A 113 18.75 -8.45 -7.75
CA GLU A 113 17.64 -8.91 -6.89
C GLU A 113 16.40 -8.02 -6.99
N ASP A 114 16.56 -6.70 -7.15
CA ASP A 114 15.43 -5.78 -7.32
C ASP A 114 14.68 -6.05 -8.63
N LYS A 115 15.40 -6.39 -9.70
CA LYS A 115 14.78 -6.74 -10.99
C LYS A 115 13.96 -8.02 -10.89
N GLU A 116 14.47 -9.03 -10.21
CA GLU A 116 13.76 -10.28 -9.95
C GLU A 116 12.47 -10.04 -9.14
N LYS A 117 12.52 -9.19 -8.12
CA LYS A 117 11.32 -8.82 -7.34
C LYS A 117 10.29 -8.08 -8.17
N VAL A 118 10.71 -7.21 -9.07
CA VAL A 118 9.83 -6.52 -10.02
C VAL A 118 9.16 -7.51 -10.96
N ASP A 119 9.94 -8.41 -11.57
CA ASP A 119 9.41 -9.41 -12.51
C ASP A 119 8.46 -10.39 -11.82
N ASN A 120 8.82 -10.88 -10.63
CA ASN A 120 7.95 -11.74 -9.83
C ASN A 120 6.64 -11.04 -9.42
N ALA A 121 6.70 -9.77 -9.03
CA ALA A 121 5.50 -9.02 -8.67
C ALA A 121 4.57 -8.83 -9.88
N MET A 122 5.11 -8.57 -11.06
CA MET A 122 4.30 -8.49 -12.29
C MET A 122 3.69 -9.83 -12.66
N HIS A 123 4.45 -10.92 -12.49
CA HIS A 123 3.97 -12.27 -12.73
C HIS A 123 2.82 -12.64 -11.80
N LEU A 124 2.94 -12.36 -10.50
CA LEU A 124 1.90 -12.63 -9.50
C LEU A 124 0.55 -11.98 -9.85
N VAL A 125 0.56 -10.77 -10.39
CA VAL A 125 -0.67 -10.07 -10.79
C VAL A 125 -1.10 -10.34 -12.23
N GLY A 126 -0.41 -11.24 -12.96
CA GLY A 126 -0.72 -11.62 -14.35
C GLY A 126 -0.48 -10.49 -15.36
N MET A 127 0.52 -9.63 -15.12
CA MET A 127 0.78 -8.45 -15.95
C MET A 127 2.11 -8.50 -16.72
N ASP A 128 2.72 -9.69 -16.88
CA ASP A 128 4.00 -9.86 -17.57
C ASP A 128 3.99 -9.25 -18.99
N SER A 129 2.93 -9.53 -19.77
CA SER A 129 2.80 -9.06 -21.14
C SER A 129 2.61 -7.55 -21.28
N TYR A 130 2.38 -6.87 -20.17
CA TYR A 130 2.14 -5.42 -20.09
C TYR A 130 3.39 -4.63 -19.66
N ALA A 131 4.50 -5.30 -19.40
CA ALA A 131 5.72 -4.69 -18.86
C ALA A 131 6.16 -3.43 -19.64
N GLU A 132 6.14 -3.51 -20.97
CA GLU A 132 6.58 -2.44 -21.87
C GLU A 132 5.47 -1.45 -22.27
N LYS A 133 4.21 -1.72 -21.88
CA LYS A 133 3.10 -0.79 -22.12
C LYS A 133 3.18 0.39 -21.17
N THR A 134 2.74 1.55 -21.64
CA THR A 134 2.65 2.77 -20.81
C THR A 134 1.32 2.82 -20.05
N MET A 135 1.35 3.32 -18.81
CA MET A 135 0.20 3.39 -17.90
C MET A 135 -0.99 4.17 -18.45
N ASP A 136 -0.75 5.17 -19.31
CA ASP A 136 -1.80 5.97 -19.94
C ASP A 136 -2.66 5.17 -20.94
N LYS A 137 -2.15 4.03 -21.43
CA LYS A 137 -2.84 3.13 -22.37
C LYS A 137 -3.54 1.96 -21.68
N MET A 138 -3.61 1.97 -20.36
CA MET A 138 -4.17 0.91 -19.55
C MET A 138 -5.59 1.22 -19.12
N SER A 139 -6.43 0.20 -18.96
CA SER A 139 -7.71 0.32 -18.26
C SER A 139 -7.51 0.61 -16.77
N ASP A 140 -8.54 1.09 -16.08
CA ASP A 140 -8.46 1.36 -14.64
C ASP A 140 -8.15 0.08 -13.85
N GLY A 141 -8.70 -1.07 -14.24
CA GLY A 141 -8.41 -2.36 -13.60
C GLY A 141 -6.97 -2.83 -13.82
N GLU A 142 -6.44 -2.67 -15.03
CA GLU A 142 -5.04 -2.97 -15.33
C GLU A 142 -4.10 -2.04 -14.56
N CYS A 143 -4.40 -0.74 -14.46
CA CYS A 143 -3.66 0.21 -13.63
C CYS A 143 -3.66 -0.22 -12.16
N GLN A 144 -4.80 -0.67 -11.64
CA GLN A 144 -4.90 -1.15 -10.26
C GLN A 144 -4.01 -2.37 -10.01
N ARG A 145 -3.98 -3.34 -10.94
CA ARG A 145 -3.08 -4.50 -10.86
C ARG A 145 -1.60 -4.07 -10.84
N ILE A 146 -1.21 -3.10 -11.67
CA ILE A 146 0.16 -2.54 -11.66
C ILE A 146 0.48 -1.87 -10.32
N MET A 147 -0.47 -1.16 -9.71
CA MET A 147 -0.26 -0.55 -8.39
C MET A 147 -0.13 -1.59 -7.29
N ILE A 148 -0.85 -2.71 -7.39
CA ILE A 148 -0.67 -3.86 -6.49
C ILE A 148 0.69 -4.52 -6.71
N ALA A 149 1.11 -4.75 -7.98
CA ALA A 149 2.43 -5.25 -8.29
C ALA A 149 3.54 -4.36 -7.70
N ARG A 150 3.38 -3.03 -7.77
CA ARG A 150 4.31 -2.07 -7.15
C ARG A 150 4.41 -2.29 -5.63
N ALA A 151 3.29 -2.51 -4.95
CA ALA A 151 3.28 -2.77 -3.51
C ALA A 151 3.90 -4.12 -3.17
N LEU A 152 3.67 -5.16 -3.99
CA LEU A 152 4.31 -6.47 -3.85
C LEU A 152 5.83 -6.40 -4.09
N ALA A 153 6.26 -5.67 -5.13
CA ALA A 153 7.68 -5.48 -5.42
C ALA A 153 8.43 -4.75 -4.29
N GLN A 154 7.74 -3.94 -3.49
CA GLN A 154 8.33 -3.28 -2.32
C GLN A 154 8.78 -4.30 -1.26
N ASP A 155 8.17 -5.50 -1.23
CA ASP A 155 8.58 -6.64 -0.39
C ASP A 155 8.63 -6.28 1.11
N THR A 156 7.50 -5.80 1.61
CA THR A 156 7.35 -5.34 2.99
C THR A 156 6.58 -6.34 3.86
N PRO A 157 6.86 -6.42 5.17
CA PRO A 157 6.11 -7.28 6.10
C PRO A 157 4.61 -6.96 6.21
N VAL A 158 4.21 -5.73 5.85
CA VAL A 158 2.82 -5.26 5.90
C VAL A 158 2.44 -4.65 4.56
N ILE A 159 1.30 -5.07 4.03
CA ILE A 159 0.68 -4.46 2.85
C ILE A 159 -0.68 -3.91 3.28
N LEU A 160 -0.92 -2.64 3.04
CA LEU A 160 -2.19 -1.97 3.27
C LEU A 160 -2.89 -1.73 1.94
N LEU A 161 -4.15 -2.12 1.84
CA LEU A 161 -4.97 -1.95 0.65
C LEU A 161 -6.20 -1.12 1.00
N ASP A 162 -6.34 0.05 0.39
CA ASP A 162 -7.52 0.91 0.56
C ASP A 162 -8.46 0.72 -0.64
N GLU A 163 -9.57 0.03 -0.41
CA GLU A 163 -10.59 -0.31 -1.42
C GLU A 163 -9.99 -0.90 -2.73
N PRO A 164 -9.15 -1.94 -2.67
CA PRO A 164 -8.37 -2.41 -3.82
C PRO A 164 -9.23 -2.91 -5.00
N THR A 165 -10.52 -3.13 -4.76
CA THR A 165 -11.48 -3.62 -5.76
C THR A 165 -12.38 -2.53 -6.34
N ALA A 166 -12.19 -1.26 -5.98
CA ALA A 166 -13.11 -0.17 -6.33
C ALA A 166 -13.33 0.01 -7.85
N PHE A 167 -12.30 -0.28 -8.66
CA PHE A 167 -12.34 -0.09 -10.11
C PHE A 167 -12.34 -1.41 -10.90
N LEU A 168 -12.47 -2.54 -10.20
CA LEU A 168 -12.46 -3.86 -10.81
C LEU A 168 -13.90 -4.34 -11.10
N ASP A 169 -14.10 -4.96 -12.26
CA ASP A 169 -15.28 -5.77 -12.54
C ASP A 169 -15.27 -7.09 -11.74
N LEU A 170 -16.37 -7.82 -11.76
CA LEU A 170 -16.51 -9.04 -10.95
C LEU A 170 -15.42 -10.09 -11.22
N PRO A 171 -15.05 -10.43 -12.47
CA PRO A 171 -13.97 -11.36 -12.74
C PRO A 171 -12.62 -10.91 -12.11
N ASN A 172 -12.24 -9.65 -12.32
CA ASN A 172 -11.00 -9.10 -11.81
C ASN A 172 -10.97 -9.00 -10.27
N ARG A 173 -12.13 -8.77 -9.62
CA ARG A 173 -12.23 -8.83 -8.14
C ARG A 173 -11.92 -10.22 -7.62
N TYR A 174 -12.48 -11.24 -8.29
CA TYR A 174 -12.23 -12.63 -7.91
C TYR A 174 -10.76 -13.01 -8.05
N GLU A 175 -10.13 -12.67 -9.17
CA GLU A 175 -8.70 -12.91 -9.38
C GLU A 175 -7.82 -12.19 -8.34
N LEU A 176 -8.18 -10.95 -7.96
CA LEU A 176 -7.46 -10.24 -6.91
C LEU A 176 -7.56 -10.95 -5.54
N CYS A 177 -8.68 -11.59 -5.25
CA CYS A 177 -8.86 -12.34 -4.00
C CYS A 177 -8.06 -13.67 -3.96
N LEU A 178 -7.51 -14.12 -5.09
CA LEU A 178 -6.67 -15.31 -5.19
C LEU A 178 -5.16 -15.02 -5.05
N LEU A 179 -4.78 -13.75 -5.08
CA LEU A 179 -3.40 -13.29 -4.83
C LEU A 179 -3.07 -13.30 -3.32
#